data_77a0af708f0b90aa3dafe903b634cc22
#
_entry.id   77a0af708f0b90aa3dafe903b634cc22
#
_cell.length_a   1.000
_cell.length_b   1.000
_cell.length_c   1.000
_cell.angle_alpha   90.00
_cell.angle_beta   90.00
_cell.angle_gamma   90.00
#
_symmetry.space_group_name_H-M   'P 1'
#
loop_
_entity.id
_entity.type
_entity.pdbx_description
1 polymer ?
#
loop_
_entity_poly.entity_id
_entity_poly.type
_entity_poly.pdbx_seq_one_letter_code
_entity_poly.pdbx_strand_id
1 'polypeptide(L)'
;MNNVLWAFQIFLAVAFLYSGINKAVLSEAALVAKGQTGVERLPLWAIRFIAWSEIFGVVGILLPQYFYGLSWLTAMMAACFAVIMVLAARIHAKRKEPKSVVLNAVIFAVCIFVVWGRFLR
;
A
#
# COMPACT_ATOMS: atom_id res chain seq x y z
N MET A 1 20.08 -9.22 -6.44
CA MET A 1 18.78 -8.59 -6.77
C MET A 1 17.63 -9.11 -5.92
N ASN A 2 17.56 -10.41 -5.69
CA ASN A 2 16.48 -10.97 -4.87
C ASN A 2 16.44 -10.36 -3.46
N ASN A 3 17.58 -10.16 -2.81
CA ASN A 3 17.64 -9.56 -1.47
C ASN A 3 17.11 -8.12 -1.48
N VAL A 4 17.40 -7.36 -2.53
CA VAL A 4 16.91 -5.99 -2.67
C VAL A 4 15.38 -5.99 -2.83
N LEU A 5 14.86 -6.90 -3.65
CA LEU A 5 13.42 -7.03 -3.83
C LEU A 5 12.72 -7.40 -2.52
N TRP A 6 13.31 -8.34 -1.76
CA TRP A 6 12.76 -8.71 -0.44
C TRP A 6 12.76 -7.52 0.51
N ALA A 7 13.82 -6.70 0.51
CA ALA A 7 13.88 -5.52 1.35
C ALA A 7 12.72 -4.57 1.01
N PHE A 8 12.47 -4.34 -0.27
CA PHE A 8 11.37 -3.47 -0.68
C PHE A 8 10.00 -4.09 -0.41
N GLN A 9 9.87 -5.42 -0.56
CA GLN A 9 8.62 -6.10 -0.21
C GLN A 9 8.32 -5.98 1.28
N ILE A 10 9.33 -6.13 2.14
CA ILE A 10 9.17 -5.96 3.58
C ILE A 10 8.80 -4.51 3.91
N PHE A 11 9.42 -3.54 3.25
CA PHE A 11 9.05 -2.14 3.43
C PHE A 11 7.58 -1.90 3.09
N LEU A 12 7.12 -2.41 1.95
CA LEU A 12 5.71 -2.30 1.56
C LEU A 12 4.79 -3.00 2.56
N ALA A 13 5.18 -4.18 3.01
CA ALA A 13 4.40 -4.94 3.98
C ALA A 13 4.22 -4.16 5.27
N VAL A 14 5.29 -3.57 5.81
CA VAL A 14 5.22 -2.79 7.04
C VAL A 14 4.36 -1.55 6.84
N ALA A 15 4.57 -0.82 5.74
CA ALA A 15 3.82 0.40 5.47
C ALA A 15 2.32 0.14 5.34
N PHE A 16 1.94 -0.87 4.56
CA PHE A 16 0.53 -1.17 4.34
C PHE A 16 -0.11 -1.90 5.51
N LEU A 17 0.65 -2.69 6.25
CA LEU A 17 0.13 -3.31 7.48
C LEU A 17 -0.20 -2.24 8.53
N TYR A 18 0.70 -1.27 8.71
CA TYR A 18 0.45 -0.14 9.60
C TYR A 18 -0.81 0.61 9.19
N SER A 19 -0.91 0.95 7.91
CA SER A 19 -2.07 1.66 7.37
C SER A 19 -3.34 0.83 7.53
N GLY A 20 -3.29 -0.45 7.18
CA GLY A 20 -4.45 -1.34 7.23
C GLY A 20 -4.95 -1.56 8.64
N ILE A 21 -4.05 -1.79 9.61
CA ILE A 21 -4.45 -1.98 11.01
C ILE A 21 -5.12 -0.73 11.54
N ASN A 22 -4.53 0.45 11.29
CA ASN A 22 -5.12 1.71 11.74
C ASN A 22 -6.53 1.89 11.15
N LYS A 23 -6.70 1.64 9.85
CA LYS A 23 -8.00 1.76 9.18
C LYS A 23 -9.00 0.70 9.64
N ALA A 24 -8.52 -0.43 10.18
CA ALA A 24 -9.40 -1.49 10.68
C ALA A 24 -9.97 -1.16 12.05
N VAL A 25 -9.23 -0.43 12.89
CA VAL A 25 -9.59 -0.24 14.30
C VAL A 25 -9.92 1.19 14.71
N LEU A 26 -9.42 2.20 13.98
CA LEU A 26 -9.60 3.59 14.35
C LEU A 26 -10.83 4.22 13.68
N SER A 27 -11.38 5.27 14.30
CA SER A 27 -12.44 6.06 13.69
C SER A 27 -11.87 6.98 12.61
N GLU A 28 -12.75 7.53 11.77
CA GLU A 28 -12.35 8.51 10.77
C GLU A 28 -11.61 9.68 11.41
N ALA A 29 -12.14 10.22 12.50
CA ALA A 29 -11.53 11.36 13.20
C ALA A 29 -10.12 11.01 13.69
N ALA A 30 -9.94 9.83 14.27
CA ALA A 30 -8.63 9.39 14.76
C ALA A 30 -7.63 9.19 13.60
N LEU A 31 -8.09 8.68 12.46
CA LEU A 31 -7.26 8.50 11.28
C LEU A 31 -6.79 9.84 10.72
N VAL A 32 -7.70 10.79 10.59
CA VAL A 32 -7.37 12.13 10.11
C VAL A 32 -6.37 12.80 11.06
N ALA A 33 -6.57 12.65 12.37
CA ALA A 33 -5.65 13.20 13.37
C ALA A 33 -4.24 12.63 13.24
N LYS A 34 -4.10 11.39 12.78
CA LYS A 34 -2.79 10.74 12.56
C LYS A 34 -2.18 11.04 11.19
N GLY A 35 -2.84 11.84 10.38
CA GLY A 35 -2.37 12.19 9.06
C GLY A 35 -2.86 11.28 7.94
N GLN A 36 -3.70 10.30 8.25
CA GLN A 36 -4.30 9.43 7.23
C GLN A 36 -5.57 10.07 6.68
N THR A 37 -5.38 11.19 6.01
CA THR A 37 -6.46 12.06 5.56
C THR A 37 -7.15 11.56 4.29
N GLY A 38 -6.58 10.56 3.63
CA GLY A 38 -7.17 10.00 2.40
C GLY A 38 -8.52 9.33 2.63
N VAL A 39 -8.88 9.02 3.88
CA VAL A 39 -10.16 8.40 4.22
C VAL A 39 -11.22 9.42 4.68
N GLU A 40 -10.87 10.71 4.71
CA GLU A 40 -11.80 11.73 5.12
C GLU A 40 -13.06 11.72 4.25
N ARG A 41 -14.22 11.82 4.90
CA ARG A 41 -15.54 11.80 4.26
C ARG A 41 -15.96 10.46 3.68
N LEU A 42 -15.19 9.39 3.92
CA LEU A 42 -15.62 8.06 3.53
C LEU A 42 -16.52 7.46 4.61
N PRO A 43 -17.53 6.67 4.22
CA PRO A 43 -18.32 5.93 5.21
C PRO A 43 -17.46 4.88 5.90
N LEU A 44 -17.83 4.51 7.13
CA LEU A 44 -17.03 3.58 7.91
C LEU A 44 -16.82 2.24 7.20
N TRP A 45 -17.85 1.73 6.50
CA TRP A 45 -17.71 0.47 5.81
C TRP A 45 -16.64 0.53 4.70
N ALA A 46 -16.52 1.68 4.04
CA ALA A 46 -15.50 1.86 3.00
C ALA A 46 -14.11 1.89 3.60
N ILE A 47 -13.94 2.56 4.74
CA ILE A 47 -12.66 2.59 5.46
C ILE A 47 -12.26 1.18 5.87
N ARG A 48 -13.20 0.40 6.42
CA ARG A 48 -12.93 -0.98 6.83
C ARG A 48 -12.63 -1.89 5.64
N PHE A 49 -13.31 -1.67 4.52
CA PHE A 49 -13.04 -2.42 3.29
C PHE A 49 -11.60 -2.15 2.80
N ILE A 50 -11.18 -0.90 2.78
CA ILE A 50 -9.82 -0.53 2.40
C ILE A 50 -8.82 -1.16 3.37
N ALA A 51 -9.12 -1.13 4.67
CA ALA A 51 -8.27 -1.70 5.70
C ALA A 51 -7.97 -3.18 5.45
N TRP A 52 -9.02 -3.97 5.25
CA TRP A 52 -8.86 -5.40 5.04
C TRP A 52 -8.22 -5.71 3.70
N SER A 53 -8.50 -4.91 2.67
CA SER A 53 -7.85 -5.05 1.37
C SER A 53 -6.34 -4.84 1.49
N GLU A 54 -5.90 -3.85 2.25
CA GLU A 54 -4.48 -3.60 2.49
C GLU A 54 -3.82 -4.73 3.28
N ILE A 55 -4.50 -5.25 4.31
CA ILE A 55 -3.98 -6.35 5.12
C ILE A 55 -3.83 -7.63 4.28
N PHE A 56 -4.85 -7.97 3.50
CA PHE A 56 -4.76 -9.13 2.60
C PHE A 56 -3.69 -8.91 1.53
N GLY A 57 -3.53 -7.66 1.06
CA GLY A 57 -2.48 -7.32 0.12
C GLY A 57 -1.08 -7.54 0.68
N VAL A 58 -0.88 -7.32 1.98
CA VAL A 58 0.40 -7.61 2.64
C VAL A 58 0.72 -9.10 2.53
N VAL A 59 -0.27 -9.96 2.78
CA VAL A 59 -0.10 -11.41 2.61
C VAL A 59 0.29 -11.72 1.16
N GLY A 60 -0.39 -11.07 0.20
CA GLY A 60 -0.10 -11.26 -1.23
C GLY A 60 1.27 -10.73 -1.67
N ILE A 61 1.86 -9.80 -0.92
CA ILE A 61 3.21 -9.31 -1.21
C ILE A 61 4.27 -10.30 -0.74
N LEU A 62 4.03 -10.98 0.39
CA LEU A 62 5.06 -11.80 1.03
C LEU A 62 4.93 -13.29 0.74
N LEU A 63 3.72 -13.82 0.86
CA LEU A 63 3.49 -15.27 0.87
C LEU A 63 3.79 -15.96 -0.46
N PRO A 64 3.44 -15.40 -1.64
CA PRO A 64 3.66 -16.12 -2.90
C PRO A 64 5.11 -16.45 -3.20
N GLN A 65 6.07 -15.75 -2.59
CA GLN A 65 7.48 -16.01 -2.81
C GLN A 65 7.94 -17.36 -2.27
N TYR A 66 7.17 -17.93 -1.34
CA TYR A 66 7.46 -19.25 -0.78
C TYR A 66 6.93 -20.40 -1.65
N PHE A 67 6.20 -20.08 -2.72
CA PHE A 67 5.58 -21.08 -3.59
C PHE A 67 6.15 -20.95 -5.00
N TYR A 68 6.61 -22.04 -5.55
CA TYR A 68 7.17 -22.06 -6.89
C TYR A 68 6.13 -21.60 -7.93
N GLY A 69 6.52 -20.68 -8.77
CA GLY A 69 5.67 -20.23 -9.88
C GLY A 69 4.63 -19.18 -9.52
N LEU A 70 4.61 -18.68 -8.26
CA LEU A 70 3.61 -17.71 -7.82
C LEU A 70 4.16 -16.30 -7.64
N SER A 71 5.39 -16.02 -8.11
CA SER A 71 5.97 -14.67 -8.02
C SER A 71 5.11 -13.61 -8.70
N TRP A 72 4.36 -14.00 -9.72
CA TRP A 72 3.47 -13.07 -10.44
C TRP A 72 2.37 -12.51 -9.52
N LEU A 73 1.95 -13.26 -8.49
CA LEU A 73 0.98 -12.75 -7.52
C LEU A 73 1.54 -11.59 -6.70
N THR A 74 2.80 -11.69 -6.29
CA THR A 74 3.48 -10.58 -5.61
C THR A 74 3.51 -9.35 -6.52
N ALA A 75 3.86 -9.53 -7.78
CA ALA A 75 3.88 -8.43 -8.74
C ALA A 75 2.48 -7.82 -8.92
N MET A 76 1.45 -8.65 -8.99
CA MET A 76 0.08 -8.19 -9.12
C MET A 76 -0.35 -7.36 -7.90
N MET A 77 -0.02 -7.83 -6.69
CA MET A 77 -0.35 -7.09 -5.47
C MET A 77 0.40 -5.76 -5.41
N ALA A 78 1.67 -5.74 -5.82
CA ALA A 78 2.43 -4.50 -5.88
C ALA A 78 1.82 -3.52 -6.89
N ALA A 79 1.32 -4.02 -8.02
CA ALA A 79 0.63 -3.19 -9.00
C ALA A 79 -0.66 -2.59 -8.41
N CYS A 80 -1.41 -3.37 -7.64
CA CYS A 80 -2.61 -2.87 -6.95
C CYS A 80 -2.26 -1.78 -5.95
N PHE A 81 -1.20 -1.98 -5.17
CA PHE A 81 -0.73 -0.97 -4.23
C PHE A 81 -0.28 0.30 -4.96
N ALA A 82 0.34 0.17 -6.14
CA ALA A 82 0.73 1.32 -6.95
C ALA A 82 -0.48 2.16 -7.36
N VAL A 83 -1.57 1.49 -7.76
CA VAL A 83 -2.82 2.18 -8.10
C VAL A 83 -3.37 2.92 -6.87
N ILE A 84 -3.36 2.27 -5.71
CA ILE A 84 -3.82 2.90 -4.47
C ILE A 84 -2.99 4.16 -4.18
N MET A 85 -1.68 4.11 -4.40
CA MET A 85 -0.82 5.27 -4.17
C MET A 85 -1.12 6.43 -5.10
N VAL A 86 -1.45 6.15 -6.37
CA VAL A 86 -1.85 7.21 -7.30
C VAL A 86 -3.13 7.89 -6.81
N LEU A 87 -4.12 7.09 -6.40
CA LEU A 87 -5.39 7.64 -5.91
C LEU A 87 -5.19 8.44 -4.62
N ALA A 88 -4.38 7.93 -3.69
CA ALA A 88 -4.06 8.62 -2.45
C ALA A 88 -3.31 9.92 -2.71
N ALA A 89 -2.36 9.91 -3.64
CA ALA A 89 -1.60 11.11 -3.99
C ALA A 89 -2.51 12.20 -4.54
N ARG A 90 -3.51 11.83 -5.35
CA ARG A 90 -4.48 12.80 -5.87
C ARG A 90 -5.27 13.44 -4.74
N ILE A 91 -5.70 12.66 -3.76
CA ILE A 91 -6.46 13.18 -2.62
C ILE A 91 -5.57 14.12 -1.80
N HIS A 92 -4.35 13.72 -1.48
CA HIS A 92 -3.43 14.56 -0.72
C HIS A 92 -3.05 15.83 -1.47
N ALA A 93 -2.91 15.77 -2.80
CA ALA A 93 -2.63 16.95 -3.61
C ALA A 93 -3.78 17.95 -3.54
N LYS A 94 -5.03 17.47 -3.58
CA LYS A 94 -6.21 18.33 -3.45
C LYS A 94 -6.30 18.97 -2.07
N ARG A 95 -5.79 18.29 -1.04
CA ARG A 95 -5.77 18.78 0.33
C ARG A 95 -4.55 19.67 0.62
N LYS A 96 -3.68 19.86 -0.38
CA LYS A 96 -2.45 20.66 -0.24
C LYS A 96 -1.52 20.09 0.83
N GLU A 97 -1.29 18.79 0.78
CA GLU A 97 -0.42 18.05 1.69
C GLU A 97 0.80 17.52 0.94
N PRO A 98 1.80 18.36 0.62
CA PRO A 98 2.90 17.95 -0.25
C PRO A 98 3.77 16.82 0.32
N LYS A 99 3.93 16.75 1.64
CA LYS A 99 4.71 15.67 2.26
C LYS A 99 4.07 14.31 2.01
N SER A 100 2.75 14.24 2.08
CA SER A 100 2.02 13.00 1.83
C SER A 100 2.10 12.61 0.35
N VAL A 101 2.04 13.58 -0.55
CA VAL A 101 2.20 13.32 -1.98
C VAL A 101 3.58 12.75 -2.28
N VAL A 102 4.63 13.33 -1.69
CA VAL A 102 6.00 12.82 -1.86
C VAL A 102 6.11 11.40 -1.33
N LEU A 103 5.58 11.12 -0.14
CA LEU A 103 5.61 9.78 0.44
C LEU A 103 4.90 8.77 -0.48
N ASN A 104 3.73 9.14 -0.99
CA ASN A 104 2.99 8.26 -1.90
C ASN A 104 3.77 8.02 -3.19
N ALA A 105 4.47 9.04 -3.71
CA ALA A 105 5.30 8.89 -4.90
C ALA A 105 6.47 7.92 -4.65
N VAL A 106 7.11 8.00 -3.48
CA VAL A 106 8.19 7.08 -3.11
C VAL A 106 7.66 5.65 -3.02
N ILE A 107 6.52 5.45 -2.35
CA ILE A 107 5.91 4.12 -2.22
C ILE A 107 5.50 3.60 -3.60
N PHE A 108 4.97 4.45 -4.46
CA PHE A 108 4.64 4.10 -5.83
C PHE A 108 5.87 3.57 -6.58
N ALA A 109 6.99 4.29 -6.48
CA ALA A 109 8.23 3.88 -7.14
C ALA A 109 8.71 2.52 -6.63
N VAL A 110 8.60 2.28 -5.32
CA VAL A 110 8.95 0.98 -4.73
C VAL A 110 8.04 -0.11 -5.29
N CYS A 111 6.74 0.15 -5.41
CA CYS A 111 5.80 -0.81 -5.99
C CYS A 111 6.17 -1.16 -7.43
N ILE A 112 6.48 -0.17 -8.25
CA ILE A 112 6.85 -0.39 -9.64
C ILE A 112 8.14 -1.21 -9.74
N PHE A 113 9.11 -0.94 -8.87
CA PHE A 113 10.33 -1.72 -8.83
C PHE A 113 10.06 -3.20 -8.49
N VAL A 114 9.17 -3.46 -7.54
CA VAL A 114 8.79 -4.83 -7.19
C VAL A 114 8.06 -5.50 -8.36
N VAL A 115 7.16 -4.80 -9.04
CA VAL A 115 6.49 -5.33 -10.23
C VAL A 115 7.53 -5.75 -11.27
N TRP A 116 8.47 -4.88 -11.56
CA TRP A 116 9.52 -5.16 -12.52
C TRP A 116 10.34 -6.38 -12.10
N GLY A 117 10.78 -6.40 -10.85
CA GLY A 117 11.68 -7.44 -10.38
C GLY A 117 11.03 -8.81 -10.24
N ARG A 118 9.73 -8.86 -9.94
CA ARG A 118 9.03 -10.14 -9.69
C ARG A 118 8.26 -10.65 -10.91
N PHE A 119 7.92 -9.79 -11.83
CA PHE A 119 7.14 -10.20 -13.00
C PHE A 119 7.94 -10.14 -14.30
N LEU A 120 8.60 -8.99 -14.55
CA LEU A 120 9.26 -8.74 -15.84
C LEU A 120 10.68 -9.28 -15.91
N ARG A 121 11.25 -9.59 -14.77
CA ARG A 121 12.58 -10.12 -14.69
C ARG A 121 12.54 -11.63 -14.42
#